data_4d0a814b60dd9b176175158381155202
#
_entry.id   4d0a814b60dd9b176175158381155202
#
_cell.length_a   1.000
_cell.length_b   1.000
_cell.length_c   1.000
_cell.angle_alpha   90.00
_cell.angle_beta   90.00
_cell.angle_gamma   90.00
#
_symmetry.space_group_name_H-M   'P 1'
#
loop_
_entity.id
_entity.type
_entity.pdbx_description
1 polymer ?
#
loop_
_entity_poly.entity_id
_entity_poly.type
_entity_poly.pdbx_seq_one_letter_code
_entity_poly.pdbx_strand_id
1 'polypeptide(L)'
;MRIADKIFIDTCRDILDNGVWDTHLNVRPKWLDGTPAHTIKKFCIVNRYDLSKEFPIITLRRTAFKSAVDELLWIWQKKSNNVKDLSSHIW
;
A
#
# COMPACT_ATOMS: atom_id res chain seq x y z
N MET A 1 -10.69 10.02 -13.50
CA MET A 1 -9.84 9.50 -12.40
C MET A 1 -10.71 9.23 -11.18
N ARG A 2 -10.53 8.12 -10.55
CA ARG A 2 -11.25 7.77 -9.32
C ARG A 2 -10.77 8.61 -8.14
N ILE A 3 -11.66 8.78 -7.14
CA ILE A 3 -11.33 9.56 -5.92
C ILE A 3 -10.14 8.93 -5.18
N ALA A 4 -10.10 7.60 -5.07
CA ALA A 4 -8.98 6.90 -4.44
C ALA A 4 -7.64 7.14 -5.17
N ASP A 5 -7.65 7.18 -6.50
CA ASP A 5 -6.46 7.50 -7.31
C ASP A 5 -5.94 8.90 -6.99
N LYS A 6 -6.87 9.86 -6.91
CA LYS A 6 -6.51 11.25 -6.57
C LYS A 6 -5.90 11.35 -5.18
N ILE A 7 -6.52 10.72 -4.19
CA ILE A 7 -6.01 10.68 -2.80
C ILE A 7 -4.61 10.07 -2.77
N PHE A 8 -4.40 8.97 -3.51
CA PHE A 8 -3.08 8.33 -3.59
C PHE A 8 -2.02 9.25 -4.18
N ILE A 9 -2.34 9.91 -5.30
CA ILE A 9 -1.42 10.85 -5.96
C ILE A 9 -1.10 12.03 -5.04
N ASP A 10 -2.12 12.62 -4.41
CA ASP A 10 -1.94 13.75 -3.50
C ASP A 10 -1.08 13.35 -2.29
N THR A 11 -1.28 12.14 -1.75
CA THR A 11 -0.44 11.58 -0.68
C THR A 11 1.01 11.42 -1.12
N CYS A 12 1.25 10.87 -2.31
CA CYS A 12 2.60 10.73 -2.84
C CYS A 12 3.30 12.09 -3.02
N ARG A 13 2.60 13.09 -3.52
CA ARG A 13 3.12 14.46 -3.65
C ARG A 13 3.45 15.07 -2.30
N ASP A 14 2.56 14.92 -1.34
CA ASP A 14 2.78 15.41 0.02
C ASP A 14 4.03 14.78 0.66
N ILE A 15 4.24 13.48 0.47
CA ILE A 15 5.46 12.80 0.94
C ILE A 15 6.69 13.35 0.25
N LEU A 16 6.65 13.55 -1.08
CA LEU A 16 7.78 14.10 -1.83
C LEU A 16 8.11 15.53 -1.43
N ASP A 17 7.10 16.35 -1.19
CA ASP A 17 7.29 17.78 -0.90
C ASP A 17 7.62 18.04 0.58
N ASN A 18 7.06 17.27 1.50
CA ASN A 18 7.10 17.53 2.94
C ASN A 18 7.69 16.38 3.78
N GLY A 19 8.08 15.29 3.14
CA GLY A 19 8.65 14.13 3.83
C GLY A 19 10.08 14.37 4.31
N VAL A 20 10.55 13.45 5.15
CA VAL A 20 11.91 13.46 5.70
C VAL A 20 12.70 12.30 5.11
N TRP A 21 13.85 12.60 4.52
CA TRP A 21 14.78 11.59 4.02
C TRP A 21 15.58 10.95 5.17
N ASP A 22 15.81 9.64 5.07
CA ASP A 22 16.61 8.89 6.04
C ASP A 22 18.11 8.92 5.73
N THR A 23 18.59 9.97 5.07
CA THR A 23 20.00 10.14 4.67
C THR A 23 20.97 10.17 5.85
N HIS A 24 20.47 10.47 7.05
CA HIS A 24 21.24 10.44 8.29
C HIS A 24 21.40 9.04 8.89
N LEU A 25 20.69 8.04 8.32
CA LEU A 25 20.74 6.65 8.78
C LEU A 25 21.60 5.78 7.87
N ASN A 26 22.20 4.76 8.45
CA ASN A 26 22.88 3.71 7.70
C ASN A 26 21.84 2.67 7.24
N VAL A 27 21.49 2.71 5.95
CA VAL A 27 20.45 1.86 5.38
C VAL A 27 21.05 0.63 4.69
N ARG A 28 20.34 -0.50 4.76
CA ARG A 28 20.77 -1.76 4.14
C ARG A 28 20.59 -1.79 2.62
N PRO A 29 19.44 -1.31 2.05
CA PRO A 29 19.23 -1.37 0.61
C PRO A 29 20.26 -0.53 -0.16
N LYS A 30 20.63 -1.03 -1.33
CA LYS A 30 21.54 -0.34 -2.25
C LYS A 30 20.98 -0.34 -3.65
N TRP A 31 21.28 0.72 -4.39
CA TRP A 31 21.04 0.75 -5.83
C TRP A 31 22.02 -0.17 -6.56
N LEU A 32 21.78 -0.41 -7.85
CA LEU A 32 22.66 -1.27 -8.67
C LEU A 32 24.12 -0.78 -8.71
N ASP A 33 24.36 0.52 -8.56
CA ASP A 33 25.69 1.11 -8.54
C ASP A 33 26.39 1.01 -7.16
N GLY A 34 25.73 0.39 -6.17
CA GLY A 34 26.26 0.21 -4.82
C GLY A 34 26.02 1.36 -3.86
N THR A 35 25.41 2.46 -4.30
CA THR A 35 25.07 3.58 -3.42
C THR A 35 23.88 3.25 -2.51
N PRO A 36 23.82 3.80 -1.27
CA PRO A 36 22.70 3.56 -0.37
C PRO A 36 21.37 4.01 -0.97
N ALA A 37 20.35 3.13 -0.89
CA ALA A 37 19.00 3.42 -1.35
C ALA A 37 18.19 4.00 -0.19
N HIS A 38 18.28 5.31 0.01
CA HIS A 38 17.51 6.02 1.04
C HIS A 38 16.04 6.16 0.64
N THR A 39 15.18 6.35 1.65
CA THR A 39 13.76 6.54 1.47
C THR A 39 13.31 7.89 2.04
N ILE A 40 12.22 8.41 1.49
CA ILE A 40 11.52 9.57 2.02
C ILE A 40 10.27 9.11 2.75
N LYS A 41 10.02 9.63 3.94
CA LYS A 41 8.94 9.22 4.81
C LYS A 41 8.19 10.42 5.36
N LYS A 42 6.90 10.23 5.54
CA LYS A 42 6.07 11.18 6.27
C LYS A 42 5.29 10.41 7.32
N PHE A 43 5.33 10.89 8.56
CA PHE A 43 4.60 10.29 9.67
C PHE A 43 3.17 10.81 9.72
N CYS A 44 2.22 9.92 10.04
CA CYS A 44 0.83 10.26 10.33
C CYS A 44 0.08 10.91 9.15
N ILE A 45 -0.15 10.14 8.10
CA ILE A 45 -1.03 10.52 6.99
C ILE A 45 -2.42 9.95 7.25
N VAL A 46 -3.46 10.78 7.13
CA VAL A 46 -4.87 10.37 7.26
C VAL A 46 -5.56 10.53 5.92
N ASN A 47 -6.08 9.44 5.38
CA ASN A 47 -6.90 9.43 4.17
C ASN A 47 -8.36 9.14 4.53
N ARG A 48 -9.31 9.86 3.91
CA ARG A 48 -10.74 9.65 4.08
C ARG A 48 -11.37 9.24 2.76
N TYR A 49 -12.22 8.22 2.81
CA TYR A 49 -12.94 7.71 1.67
C TYR A 49 -14.44 7.74 1.94
N ASP A 50 -15.17 8.44 1.11
CA ASP A 50 -16.63 8.49 1.18
C ASP A 50 -17.22 7.31 0.40
N LEU A 51 -17.60 6.26 1.10
CA LEU A 51 -18.15 5.04 0.50
C LEU A 51 -19.52 5.24 -0.12
N SER A 52 -20.19 6.35 0.14
CA SER A 52 -21.45 6.69 -0.55
C SER A 52 -21.22 7.12 -2.00
N LYS A 53 -20.00 7.54 -2.33
CA LYS A 53 -19.64 8.03 -3.67
C LYS A 53 -19.01 6.95 -4.54
N GLU A 54 -18.02 6.25 -4.00
CA GLU A 54 -17.40 5.13 -4.70
C GLU A 54 -16.61 4.23 -3.74
N PHE A 55 -16.39 2.99 -4.20
CA PHE A 55 -15.50 2.07 -3.49
C PHE A 55 -14.03 2.49 -3.71
N PRO A 56 -13.20 2.59 -2.63
CA PRO A 56 -11.86 3.13 -2.71
C PRO A 56 -10.85 2.11 -3.28
N ILE A 57 -10.93 1.86 -4.56
CA ILE A 57 -9.98 1.01 -5.27
C ILE A 57 -9.06 1.85 -6.17
N ILE A 58 -7.77 1.58 -6.11
CA ILE A 58 -6.78 2.24 -6.96
C ILE A 58 -6.82 1.63 -8.36
N THR A 59 -6.93 2.47 -9.39
CA THR A 59 -6.96 2.04 -10.79
C THR A 59 -5.71 2.43 -11.59
N LEU A 60 -4.76 3.12 -10.97
CA LEU A 60 -3.47 3.50 -11.55
C LEU A 60 -2.58 2.28 -11.85
N ARG A 61 -2.85 1.18 -11.18
CA ARG A 61 -2.17 -0.09 -11.35
C ARG A 61 -3.20 -1.21 -11.18
N ARG A 62 -2.96 -2.36 -11.83
CA ARG A 62 -3.78 -3.54 -11.63
C ARG A 62 -3.82 -3.92 -10.15
N THR A 63 -5.02 -4.03 -9.60
CA THR A 63 -5.26 -4.46 -8.23
C THR A 63 -5.73 -5.92 -8.21
N ALA A 64 -5.10 -6.74 -7.38
CA ALA A 64 -5.48 -8.14 -7.18
C ALA A 64 -6.69 -8.24 -6.23
N PHE A 65 -7.84 -7.71 -6.66
CA PHE A 65 -9.04 -7.57 -5.83
C PHE A 65 -9.59 -8.92 -5.37
N LYS A 66 -9.67 -9.91 -6.28
CA LYS A 66 -10.16 -11.24 -5.94
C LYS A 66 -9.33 -11.90 -4.84
N SER A 67 -8.01 -11.85 -4.98
CA SER A 67 -7.10 -12.42 -3.97
C SER A 67 -7.22 -11.71 -2.63
N ALA A 68 -7.39 -10.39 -2.61
CA ALA A 68 -7.59 -9.62 -1.39
C ALA A 68 -8.91 -10.01 -0.69
N VAL A 69 -9.99 -10.20 -1.44
CA VAL A 69 -11.28 -10.66 -0.88
C VAL A 69 -11.17 -12.08 -0.35
N ASP A 70 -10.51 -12.99 -1.07
CA ASP A 70 -10.30 -14.37 -0.63
C ASP A 70 -9.53 -14.41 0.72
N GLU A 71 -8.50 -13.59 0.84
CA GLU A 71 -7.72 -13.48 2.09
C GLU A 71 -8.56 -12.88 3.23
N LEU A 72 -9.34 -11.85 2.97
CA LEU A 72 -10.23 -11.23 3.94
C LEU A 72 -11.24 -12.25 4.49
N LEU A 73 -11.85 -13.05 3.61
CA LEU A 73 -12.80 -14.09 4.00
C LEU A 73 -12.13 -15.23 4.77
N TRP A 74 -10.91 -15.57 4.41
CA TRP A 74 -10.11 -16.56 5.12
C TRP A 74 -9.83 -16.14 6.57
N ILE A 75 -9.43 -14.87 6.77
CA ILE A 75 -9.12 -14.32 8.10
C ILE A 75 -10.39 -14.16 8.93
N TRP A 76 -11.41 -13.48 8.39
CA TRP A 76 -12.56 -13.03 9.16
C TRP A 76 -13.73 -14.01 9.18
N GLN A 77 -14.03 -14.65 8.07
CA GLN A 77 -15.18 -15.54 7.97
C GLN A 77 -14.80 -16.97 8.34
N LYS A 78 -13.76 -17.53 7.74
CA LYS A 78 -13.26 -18.87 8.06
C LYS A 78 -12.51 -18.91 9.36
N LYS A 79 -11.95 -17.80 9.80
CA LYS A 79 -11.14 -17.68 11.03
C LYS A 79 -10.03 -18.73 11.10
N SER A 80 -9.39 -18.99 9.95
CA SER A 80 -8.35 -19.99 9.80
C SER A 80 -6.96 -19.34 9.81
N ASN A 81 -6.01 -20.04 10.39
CA ASN A 81 -4.58 -19.75 10.26
C ASN A 81 -3.86 -20.79 9.39
N ASN A 82 -4.61 -21.68 8.76
CA ASN A 82 -4.06 -22.69 7.87
C ASN A 82 -4.10 -22.19 6.43
N VAL A 83 -2.92 -22.02 5.81
CA VAL A 83 -2.76 -21.54 4.44
C VAL A 83 -3.51 -22.41 3.43
N LYS A 84 -3.70 -23.70 3.70
CA LYS A 84 -4.45 -24.61 2.83
C LYS A 84 -5.93 -24.25 2.71
N ASP A 85 -6.47 -23.52 3.67
CA ASP A 85 -7.87 -23.06 3.65
C ASP A 85 -8.05 -21.78 2.83
N LEU A 86 -6.96 -21.15 2.39
CA LEU A 86 -6.95 -19.97 1.55
C LEU A 86 -7.08 -20.37 0.08
N SER A 87 -8.13 -19.87 -0.60
CA SER A 87 -8.44 -20.20 -1.99
C SER A 87 -7.43 -19.66 -2.99
N SER A 88 -6.78 -18.53 -2.69
CA SER A 88 -5.81 -17.87 -3.56
C SER A 88 -4.38 -18.15 -3.13
N HIS A 89 -3.49 -18.31 -4.09
CA HIS A 89 -2.05 -18.46 -3.86
C HIS A 89 -1.41 -17.09 -3.57
N ILE A 90 -1.49 -16.63 -2.31
CA ILE A 90 -0.92 -15.35 -1.89
C ILE A 90 0.37 -15.59 -1.10
N TRP A 91 0.40 -16.64 -0.31
CA TRP A 91 1.49 -17.00 0.60
C TRP A 91 2.26 -18.25 0.16
#